data_2df5b422e257705990c6ad9fe41632dd
#
_entry.id   2df5b422e257705990c6ad9fe41632dd
#
_cell.length_a   1.000
_cell.length_b   1.000
_cell.length_c   1.000
_cell.angle_alpha   90.00
_cell.angle_beta   90.00
_cell.angle_gamma   90.00
#
_symmetry.space_group_name_H-M   'P 1'
#
loop_
_entity.id
_entity.type
_entity.pdbx_description
1 polymer ?
#
loop_
_entity_poly.entity_id
_entity_poly.type
_entity_poly.pdbx_seq_one_letter_code
_entity_poly.pdbx_strand_id
1 'polypeptide(L)'
;MLWYTYNRIMKVGEKIMEISFLLFKQIAQFFIMIIMGYTLVKLKIVKSEDSKVLSMVCLYLIMPCVIINSFLIDFTPEKLKGLGLAVGVAIVIHFVAWIFIKILGKVLNFNPVEKASVMYSNAANMVIPVVMSVLGDEWVLYSSAFVSVQLVLLWTHCKSMLSNEKGFELKKIYTNINLIAIFIGILLFITKIHIPSVLQGTLKSVGGTVAPISMIITGMIMAGAELKKVFSNGRIYLVLFFRMIFFPFIVFLIMYFTGITKVIDNGAMILLVTFIATITPTASSITQMAQVYGNNEQYAGAINIMTTIASIVTMPIMVALYCSFIAV
;
A
#
# COMPACT_ATOMS: atom_id res chain seq x y z
N MET A 1 -13.87 35.12 -16.57
CA MET A 1 -13.32 34.55 -15.30
C MET A 1 -14.27 33.49 -14.70
N LEU A 2 -15.52 33.79 -14.42
CA LEU A 2 -16.50 32.87 -13.83
C LEU A 2 -16.74 31.58 -14.67
N TRP A 3 -16.84 31.69 -16.00
CA TRP A 3 -17.04 30.54 -16.89
C TRP A 3 -15.83 29.59 -16.94
N TYR A 4 -14.60 30.12 -16.86
CA TYR A 4 -13.38 29.32 -16.79
C TYR A 4 -13.27 28.57 -15.46
N THR A 5 -13.62 29.23 -14.36
CA THR A 5 -13.68 28.63 -13.01
C THR A 5 -14.75 27.55 -12.94
N TYR A 6 -15.94 27.80 -13.53
CA TYR A 6 -17.02 26.81 -13.60
C TYR A 6 -16.62 25.54 -14.37
N ASN A 7 -16.04 25.68 -15.57
CA ASN A 7 -15.59 24.53 -16.37
C ASN A 7 -14.46 23.75 -15.67
N ARG A 8 -13.62 24.41 -14.91
CA ARG A 8 -12.58 23.79 -14.11
C ARG A 8 -13.17 22.98 -12.96
N ILE A 9 -14.13 23.51 -12.23
CA ILE A 9 -14.84 22.83 -11.15
C ILE A 9 -15.57 21.60 -11.69
N MET A 10 -16.24 21.72 -12.84
CA MET A 10 -16.93 20.60 -13.48
C MET A 10 -15.98 19.47 -13.87
N LYS A 11 -14.84 19.78 -14.51
CA LYS A 11 -13.82 18.79 -14.87
C LYS A 11 -13.19 18.10 -13.64
N VAL A 12 -12.96 18.85 -12.56
CA VAL A 12 -12.48 18.28 -11.28
C VAL A 12 -13.55 17.37 -10.67
N GLY A 13 -14.81 17.78 -10.68
CA GLY A 13 -15.93 16.97 -10.22
C GLY A 13 -16.10 15.66 -11.00
N GLU A 14 -16.03 15.70 -12.33
CA GLU A 14 -16.08 14.51 -13.20
C GLU A 14 -14.92 13.54 -12.87
N LYS A 15 -13.72 14.06 -12.75
CA LYS A 15 -12.53 13.25 -12.43
C LYS A 15 -12.61 12.62 -11.04
N ILE A 16 -13.10 13.34 -10.04
CA ILE A 16 -13.34 12.81 -8.69
C ILE A 16 -14.39 11.69 -8.72
N MET A 17 -15.47 11.87 -9.48
CA MET A 17 -16.53 10.86 -9.60
C MET A 17 -16.02 9.59 -10.31
N GLU A 18 -15.20 9.72 -11.34
CA GLU A 18 -14.55 8.61 -12.03
C GLU A 18 -13.60 7.84 -11.09
N ILE A 19 -12.72 8.55 -10.36
CA ILE A 19 -11.84 7.95 -9.35
C ILE A 19 -12.65 7.21 -8.28
N SER A 20 -13.73 7.83 -7.79
CA SER A 20 -14.59 7.24 -6.75
C SER A 20 -15.23 5.95 -7.24
N PHE A 21 -15.72 5.91 -8.47
CA PHE A 21 -16.35 4.74 -9.05
C PHE A 21 -15.36 3.59 -9.28
N LEU A 22 -14.14 3.90 -9.73
CA LEU A 22 -13.07 2.91 -9.90
C LEU A 22 -12.62 2.33 -8.56
N LEU A 23 -12.45 3.18 -7.56
CA LEU A 23 -12.15 2.74 -6.19
C LEU A 23 -13.25 1.85 -5.63
N PHE A 24 -14.52 2.23 -5.81
CA PHE A 24 -15.65 1.40 -5.39
C PHE A 24 -15.62 0.01 -6.03
N LYS A 25 -15.41 -0.07 -7.36
CA LYS A 25 -15.27 -1.34 -8.07
C LYS A 25 -14.12 -2.20 -7.53
N GLN A 26 -12.94 -1.60 -7.33
CA GLN A 26 -11.76 -2.29 -6.81
C GLN A 26 -12.00 -2.83 -5.40
N ILE A 27 -12.62 -2.03 -4.54
CA ILE A 27 -12.91 -2.44 -3.17
C ILE A 27 -13.99 -3.52 -3.15
N ALA A 28 -15.03 -3.42 -3.99
CA ALA A 28 -16.04 -4.46 -4.13
C ALA A 28 -15.42 -5.81 -4.55
N GLN A 29 -14.48 -5.81 -5.51
CA GLN A 29 -13.72 -7.00 -5.88
C GLN A 29 -12.94 -7.59 -4.70
N PHE A 30 -12.27 -6.74 -3.90
CA PHE A 30 -11.56 -7.19 -2.71
C PHE A 30 -12.49 -7.84 -1.70
N PHE A 31 -13.67 -7.25 -1.46
CA PHE A 31 -14.68 -7.84 -0.58
C PHE A 31 -15.20 -9.19 -1.06
N ILE A 32 -15.47 -9.33 -2.35
CA ILE A 32 -15.88 -10.61 -2.94
C ILE A 32 -14.79 -11.67 -2.67
N MET A 33 -13.51 -11.34 -2.90
CA MET A 33 -12.40 -12.27 -2.64
C MET A 33 -12.24 -12.61 -1.15
N ILE A 34 -12.47 -11.64 -0.25
CA ILE A 34 -12.49 -11.91 1.20
C ILE A 34 -13.65 -12.88 1.55
N ILE A 35 -14.85 -12.65 1.00
CA ILE A 35 -16.01 -13.53 1.21
C ILE A 35 -15.73 -14.94 0.67
N MET A 36 -15.06 -15.06 -0.49
CA MET A 36 -14.68 -16.38 -1.03
C MET A 36 -13.78 -17.13 -0.04
N GLY A 37 -12.72 -16.50 0.48
CA GLY A 37 -11.82 -17.08 1.48
C GLY A 37 -12.56 -17.45 2.78
N TYR A 38 -13.44 -16.58 3.27
CA TYR A 38 -14.28 -16.82 4.43
C TYR A 38 -15.21 -18.04 4.24
N THR A 39 -15.84 -18.12 3.08
CA THR A 39 -16.79 -19.18 2.72
C THR A 39 -16.11 -20.54 2.64
N LEU A 40 -14.90 -20.64 2.06
CA LEU A 40 -14.13 -21.90 2.00
C LEU A 40 -13.94 -22.51 3.40
N VAL A 41 -13.63 -21.70 4.40
CA VAL A 41 -13.44 -22.16 5.78
C VAL A 41 -14.78 -22.51 6.43
N LYS A 42 -15.83 -21.70 6.24
CA LYS A 42 -17.17 -21.97 6.81
C LYS A 42 -17.82 -23.22 6.23
N LEU A 43 -17.56 -23.54 4.96
CA LEU A 43 -17.96 -24.80 4.32
C LEU A 43 -17.06 -25.98 4.74
N LYS A 44 -16.05 -25.76 5.59
CA LYS A 44 -15.10 -26.80 6.08
C LYS A 44 -14.30 -27.47 4.95
N ILE A 45 -14.14 -26.82 3.80
CA ILE A 45 -13.30 -27.30 2.69
C ILE A 45 -11.83 -27.20 3.08
N VAL A 46 -11.48 -26.07 3.76
CA VAL A 46 -10.16 -25.82 4.33
C VAL A 46 -10.31 -25.28 5.76
N LYS A 47 -9.24 -25.35 6.55
CA LYS A 47 -9.21 -24.76 7.90
C LYS A 47 -8.67 -23.33 7.85
N SER A 48 -8.99 -22.53 8.87
CA SER A 48 -8.43 -21.17 8.99
C SER A 48 -6.90 -21.18 9.09
N GLU A 49 -6.33 -22.18 9.76
CA GLU A 49 -4.89 -22.38 9.94
C GLU A 49 -4.16 -22.64 8.62
N ASP A 50 -4.82 -23.24 7.60
CA ASP A 50 -4.24 -23.51 6.28
C ASP A 50 -3.86 -22.22 5.54
N SER A 51 -4.47 -21.09 5.92
CA SER A 51 -4.11 -19.76 5.43
C SER A 51 -2.65 -19.40 5.69
N LYS A 52 -2.01 -20.01 6.72
CA LYS A 52 -0.59 -19.79 7.03
C LYS A 52 0.33 -20.25 5.90
N VAL A 53 0.00 -21.38 5.27
CA VAL A 53 0.76 -21.89 4.11
C VAL A 53 0.66 -20.92 2.94
N LEU A 54 -0.55 -20.42 2.66
CA LEU A 54 -0.77 -19.41 1.61
C LEU A 54 -0.06 -18.10 1.95
N SER A 55 -0.05 -17.68 3.22
CA SER A 55 0.68 -16.50 3.67
C SER A 55 2.19 -16.66 3.43
N MET A 56 2.77 -17.82 3.69
CA MET A 56 4.18 -18.09 3.40
C MET A 56 4.46 -18.06 1.89
N VAL A 57 3.61 -18.68 1.06
CA VAL A 57 3.73 -18.62 -0.41
C VAL A 57 3.65 -17.16 -0.88
N CYS A 58 2.71 -16.39 -0.34
CA CYS A 58 2.56 -14.97 -0.69
C CYS A 58 3.81 -14.17 -0.34
N LEU A 59 4.33 -14.33 0.89
CA LEU A 59 5.45 -13.54 1.38
C LEU A 59 6.81 -13.96 0.79
N TYR A 60 7.03 -15.25 0.50
CA TYR A 60 8.34 -15.76 0.13
C TYR A 60 8.48 -16.20 -1.34
N LEU A 61 7.37 -16.29 -2.09
CA LEU A 61 7.38 -16.57 -3.51
C LEU A 61 6.79 -15.41 -4.33
N ILE A 62 5.56 -14.99 -4.00
CA ILE A 62 4.86 -13.99 -4.81
C ILE A 62 5.45 -12.59 -4.60
N MET A 63 5.75 -12.20 -3.35
CA MET A 63 6.33 -10.90 -3.04
C MET A 63 7.69 -10.63 -3.70
N PRO A 64 8.66 -11.55 -3.73
CA PRO A 64 9.89 -11.38 -4.52
C PRO A 64 9.62 -11.03 -5.98
N CYS A 65 8.63 -11.69 -6.60
CA CYS A 65 8.23 -11.40 -7.98
C CYS A 65 7.66 -9.99 -8.14
N VAL A 66 6.81 -9.55 -7.20
CA VAL A 66 6.29 -8.16 -7.16
C VAL A 66 7.43 -7.17 -7.03
N ILE A 67 8.35 -7.43 -6.11
CA ILE A 67 9.50 -6.57 -5.83
C ILE A 67 10.35 -6.40 -7.09
N ILE A 68 10.84 -7.49 -7.68
CA ILE A 68 11.68 -7.42 -8.88
C ILE A 68 10.93 -6.70 -10.00
N ASN A 69 9.66 -7.07 -10.24
CA ASN A 69 8.86 -6.46 -11.30
C ASN A 69 8.65 -4.93 -11.10
N SER A 70 8.61 -4.45 -9.85
CA SER A 70 8.47 -3.00 -9.56
C SER A 70 9.69 -2.17 -9.98
N PHE A 71 10.86 -2.79 -10.14
CA PHE A 71 12.07 -2.14 -10.62
C PHE A 71 12.29 -2.28 -12.13
N LEU A 72 11.51 -3.12 -12.83
CA LEU A 72 11.58 -3.29 -14.29
C LEU A 72 10.80 -2.16 -14.98
N ILE A 73 11.37 -0.97 -14.95
CA ILE A 73 10.73 0.25 -15.42
C ILE A 73 11.59 0.87 -16.53
N ASP A 74 10.99 1.12 -17.69
CA ASP A 74 11.61 1.91 -18.74
C ASP A 74 11.45 3.39 -18.42
N PHE A 75 12.56 4.10 -18.29
CA PHE A 75 12.54 5.53 -18.05
C PHE A 75 13.40 6.30 -19.05
N THR A 76 12.91 7.48 -19.42
CA THR A 76 13.67 8.45 -20.17
C THR A 76 14.34 9.46 -19.22
N PRO A 77 15.37 10.21 -19.66
CA PRO A 77 16.01 11.25 -18.83
C PRO A 77 15.01 12.28 -18.28
N GLU A 78 13.94 12.60 -19.03
CA GLU A 78 12.89 13.53 -18.60
C GLU A 78 12.08 12.95 -17.44
N LYS A 79 11.76 11.65 -17.48
CA LYS A 79 11.07 10.95 -16.40
C LYS A 79 11.92 10.76 -15.15
N LEU A 80 13.25 10.79 -15.29
CA LEU A 80 14.19 10.58 -14.17
C LEU A 80 14.03 11.66 -13.09
N LYS A 81 13.84 12.94 -13.48
CA LYS A 81 13.61 14.03 -12.51
C LYS A 81 12.32 13.82 -11.73
N GLY A 82 11.24 13.42 -12.41
CA GLY A 82 9.96 13.10 -11.78
C GLY A 82 10.04 11.89 -10.86
N LEU A 83 10.77 10.85 -11.28
CA LEU A 83 11.03 9.66 -10.47
C LEU A 83 11.84 10.03 -9.21
N GLY A 84 12.88 10.86 -9.34
CA GLY A 84 13.66 11.37 -8.22
C GLY A 84 12.80 12.13 -7.21
N LEU A 85 11.90 13.00 -7.68
CA LEU A 85 10.93 13.69 -6.83
C LEU A 85 10.00 12.70 -6.11
N ALA A 86 9.42 11.74 -6.84
CA ALA A 86 8.51 10.74 -6.26
C ALA A 86 9.20 9.87 -5.19
N VAL A 87 10.43 9.40 -5.45
CA VAL A 87 11.24 8.64 -4.48
C VAL A 87 11.59 9.50 -3.27
N GLY A 88 12.07 10.72 -3.48
CA GLY A 88 12.44 11.63 -2.39
C GLY A 88 11.25 11.93 -1.47
N VAL A 89 10.08 12.24 -2.06
CA VAL A 89 8.87 12.49 -1.28
C VAL A 89 8.36 11.23 -0.60
N ALA A 90 8.45 10.06 -1.25
CA ALA A 90 8.09 8.79 -0.61
C ALA A 90 8.97 8.52 0.63
N ILE A 91 10.28 8.77 0.56
CA ILE A 91 11.20 8.65 1.71
C ILE A 91 10.77 9.59 2.84
N VAL A 92 10.49 10.87 2.51
CA VAL A 92 10.04 11.85 3.52
C VAL A 92 8.73 11.43 4.17
N ILE A 93 7.75 10.96 3.40
CA ILE A 93 6.46 10.47 3.92
C ILE A 93 6.68 9.31 4.90
N HIS A 94 7.50 8.34 4.54
CA HIS A 94 7.77 7.20 5.42
C HIS A 94 8.57 7.59 6.67
N PHE A 95 9.46 8.58 6.55
CA PHE A 95 10.17 9.13 7.72
C PHE A 95 9.21 9.86 8.67
N VAL A 96 8.29 10.68 8.14
CA VAL A 96 7.22 11.31 8.92
C VAL A 96 6.33 10.25 9.58
N ALA A 97 5.94 9.21 8.82
CA ALA A 97 5.17 8.09 9.37
C ALA A 97 5.90 7.38 10.52
N TRP A 98 7.20 7.16 10.37
CA TRP A 98 8.02 6.55 11.42
C TRP A 98 8.08 7.39 12.70
N ILE A 99 8.25 8.71 12.60
CA ILE A 99 8.16 9.62 13.76
C ILE A 99 6.76 9.53 14.36
N PHE A 100 5.73 9.58 13.51
CA PHE A 100 4.34 9.56 13.93
C PHE A 100 3.98 8.30 14.73
N ILE A 101 4.35 7.10 14.24
CA ILE A 101 4.09 5.85 14.97
C ILE A 101 4.91 5.73 16.25
N LYS A 102 6.09 6.35 16.35
CA LYS A 102 6.85 6.44 17.61
C LYS A 102 6.10 7.27 18.64
N ILE A 103 5.52 8.40 18.24
CA ILE A 103 4.70 9.25 19.11
C ILE A 103 3.46 8.49 19.56
N LEU A 104 2.70 7.90 18.63
CA LEU A 104 1.51 7.10 18.96
C LEU A 104 1.85 5.92 19.88
N GLY A 105 3.00 5.28 19.65
CA GLY A 105 3.48 4.19 20.50
C GLY A 105 3.75 4.62 21.94
N LYS A 106 4.20 5.86 22.16
CA LYS A 106 4.43 6.42 23.50
C LYS A 106 3.16 6.92 24.16
N VAL A 107 2.32 7.64 23.39
CA VAL A 107 1.13 8.34 23.95
C VAL A 107 -0.05 7.39 24.09
N LEU A 108 -0.26 6.49 23.12
CA LEU A 108 -1.44 5.62 23.04
C LEU A 108 -1.11 4.14 23.27
N ASN A 109 0.13 3.82 23.60
CA ASN A 109 0.60 2.44 23.77
C ASN A 109 0.24 1.52 22.59
N PHE A 110 0.46 1.99 21.37
CA PHE A 110 0.22 1.19 20.16
C PHE A 110 1.12 -0.03 20.13
N ASN A 111 0.51 -1.20 19.91
CA ASN A 111 1.22 -2.45 19.71
C ASN A 111 1.88 -2.53 18.31
N PRO A 112 2.75 -3.53 18.04
CA PRO A 112 3.41 -3.65 16.74
C PRO A 112 2.47 -3.70 15.54
N VAL A 113 1.34 -4.41 15.65
CA VAL A 113 0.33 -4.52 14.57
C VAL A 113 -0.31 -3.17 14.28
N GLU A 114 -0.69 -2.42 15.33
CA GLU A 114 -1.28 -1.08 15.20
C GLU A 114 -0.30 -0.10 14.55
N LYS A 115 0.96 -0.08 15.01
CA LYS A 115 2.03 0.75 14.42
C LYS A 115 2.23 0.43 12.95
N ALA A 116 2.36 -0.86 12.63
CA ALA A 116 2.51 -1.31 11.24
C ALA A 116 1.31 -0.89 10.39
N SER A 117 0.09 -1.08 10.92
CA SER A 117 -1.15 -0.75 10.23
C SER A 117 -1.33 0.73 9.95
N VAL A 118 -0.82 1.61 10.82
CA VAL A 118 -0.82 3.07 10.57
C VAL A 118 0.26 3.45 9.55
N MET A 119 1.44 2.85 9.61
CA MET A 119 2.58 3.25 8.78
C MET A 119 2.48 2.74 7.33
N TYR A 120 2.11 1.47 7.13
CA TYR A 120 2.22 0.81 5.82
C TYR A 120 0.90 0.74 5.09
N SER A 121 0.90 1.25 3.86
CA SER A 121 -0.26 1.33 2.97
C SER A 121 -0.40 0.12 2.05
N ASN A 122 -1.59 -0.13 1.55
CA ASN A 122 -1.87 -1.17 0.55
C ASN A 122 -1.52 -0.71 -0.88
N ALA A 123 -0.46 0.12 -0.99
CA ALA A 123 -0.06 0.73 -2.26
C ALA A 123 0.24 -0.31 -3.34
N ALA A 124 0.95 -1.39 -3.02
CA ALA A 124 1.31 -2.42 -4.00
C ALA A 124 0.10 -3.06 -4.70
N ASN A 125 -1.04 -3.20 -4.00
CA ASN A 125 -2.22 -3.86 -4.54
C ASN A 125 -3.25 -2.90 -5.14
N MET A 126 -3.30 -1.64 -4.68
CA MET A 126 -4.38 -0.71 -5.03
C MET A 126 -3.94 0.43 -5.94
N VAL A 127 -2.72 0.94 -5.78
CA VAL A 127 -2.33 2.19 -6.46
C VAL A 127 -2.18 1.99 -7.96
N ILE A 128 -1.50 0.91 -8.38
CA ILE A 128 -1.25 0.67 -9.80
C ILE A 128 -2.56 0.59 -10.60
N PRO A 129 -3.55 -0.26 -10.24
CA PRO A 129 -4.82 -0.30 -10.96
C PRO A 129 -5.57 1.03 -10.97
N VAL A 130 -5.55 1.77 -9.86
CA VAL A 130 -6.22 3.07 -9.75
C VAL A 130 -5.54 4.10 -10.65
N VAL A 131 -4.21 4.19 -10.61
CA VAL A 131 -3.44 5.13 -11.43
C VAL A 131 -3.58 4.83 -12.91
N MET A 132 -3.47 3.55 -13.32
CA MET A 132 -3.69 3.14 -14.72
C MET A 132 -5.07 3.57 -15.22
N SER A 133 -6.11 3.33 -14.45
CA SER A 133 -7.48 3.59 -14.86
C SER A 133 -7.83 5.08 -14.89
N VAL A 134 -7.23 5.89 -14.01
CA VAL A 134 -7.60 7.31 -13.82
C VAL A 134 -6.67 8.27 -14.52
N LEU A 135 -5.36 7.96 -14.48
CA LEU A 135 -4.31 8.86 -14.99
C LEU A 135 -3.68 8.36 -16.29
N GLY A 136 -3.77 7.04 -16.56
CA GLY A 136 -3.13 6.38 -17.69
C GLY A 136 -1.83 5.64 -17.32
N ASP A 137 -1.38 4.77 -18.23
CA ASP A 137 -0.22 3.87 -17.99
C ASP A 137 1.08 4.63 -17.77
N GLU A 138 1.23 5.80 -18.34
CA GLU A 138 2.43 6.64 -18.22
C GLU A 138 2.71 7.10 -16.77
N TRP A 139 1.69 7.18 -15.92
CA TRP A 139 1.80 7.60 -14.53
C TRP A 139 2.13 6.44 -13.56
N VAL A 140 2.00 5.20 -14.02
CA VAL A 140 2.29 3.99 -13.20
C VAL A 140 3.76 3.98 -12.72
N LEU A 141 4.67 4.53 -13.52
CA LEU A 141 6.09 4.69 -13.15
C LEU A 141 6.24 5.33 -11.74
N TYR A 142 5.49 6.36 -11.46
CA TYR A 142 5.60 7.09 -10.17
C TYR A 142 4.96 6.32 -9.01
N SER A 143 3.99 5.44 -9.29
CA SER A 143 3.48 4.48 -8.31
C SER A 143 4.57 3.53 -7.83
N SER A 144 5.38 3.03 -8.77
CA SER A 144 6.48 2.10 -8.47
C SER A 144 7.53 2.72 -7.57
N ALA A 145 7.77 4.04 -7.67
CA ALA A 145 8.68 4.75 -6.78
C ALA A 145 8.26 4.63 -5.31
N PHE A 146 7.00 4.94 -5.00
CA PHE A 146 6.47 4.82 -3.64
C PHE A 146 6.47 3.36 -3.16
N VAL A 147 6.00 2.43 -3.99
CA VAL A 147 5.95 1.00 -3.67
C VAL A 147 7.33 0.46 -3.35
N SER A 148 8.36 0.81 -4.13
CA SER A 148 9.74 0.36 -3.91
C SER A 148 10.29 0.82 -2.56
N VAL A 149 10.11 2.10 -2.22
CA VAL A 149 10.54 2.64 -0.91
C VAL A 149 9.80 1.92 0.22
N GLN A 150 8.48 1.75 0.09
CA GLN A 150 7.68 1.05 1.10
C GLN A 150 8.10 -0.41 1.27
N LEU A 151 8.38 -1.14 0.17
CA LEU A 151 8.80 -2.54 0.23
C LEU A 151 10.12 -2.72 0.97
N VAL A 152 11.11 -1.84 0.74
CA VAL A 152 12.36 -1.84 1.52
C VAL A 152 12.06 -1.74 3.02
N LEU A 153 11.22 -0.78 3.42
CA LEU A 153 10.86 -0.56 4.83
C LEU A 153 9.98 -1.67 5.39
N LEU A 154 9.12 -2.26 4.57
CA LEU A 154 8.27 -3.38 4.99
C LEU A 154 9.13 -4.60 5.38
N TRP A 155 10.16 -4.91 4.58
CA TRP A 155 11.02 -6.07 4.80
C TRP A 155 12.19 -5.83 5.77
N THR A 156 12.44 -4.60 6.15
CA THR A 156 13.41 -4.23 7.18
C THR A 156 12.71 -3.86 8.48
N HIS A 157 12.14 -2.68 8.55
CA HIS A 157 11.53 -2.12 9.76
C HIS A 157 10.25 -2.83 10.19
N CYS A 158 9.29 -3.07 9.27
CA CYS A 158 8.02 -3.70 9.63
C CYS A 158 8.23 -5.16 10.06
N LYS A 159 9.03 -5.91 9.29
CA LYS A 159 9.40 -7.29 9.66
C LYS A 159 10.02 -7.35 11.04
N SER A 160 11.03 -6.50 11.34
CA SER A 160 11.67 -6.45 12.65
C SER A 160 10.69 -6.13 13.78
N MET A 161 9.74 -5.23 13.53
CA MET A 161 8.71 -4.84 14.49
C MET A 161 7.71 -5.97 14.77
N LEU A 162 7.33 -6.77 13.76
CA LEU A 162 6.35 -7.85 13.89
C LEU A 162 6.96 -9.18 14.31
N SER A 163 8.22 -9.46 13.99
CA SER A 163 8.86 -10.74 14.33
C SER A 163 9.38 -10.78 15.78
N ASN A 164 9.31 -9.67 16.52
CA ASN A 164 9.93 -9.54 17.83
C ASN A 164 11.43 -9.94 17.88
N GLU A 165 12.08 -9.99 16.71
CA GLU A 165 13.50 -10.29 16.62
C GLU A 165 14.31 -9.17 17.26
N LYS A 166 14.93 -9.46 18.42
CA LYS A 166 15.83 -8.52 19.11
C LYS A 166 17.22 -8.67 18.50
N GLY A 167 17.71 -7.60 17.90
CA GLY A 167 19.07 -7.51 17.38
C GLY A 167 19.17 -7.41 15.86
N PHE A 168 20.19 -6.69 15.42
CA PHE A 168 20.53 -6.51 14.03
C PHE A 168 21.48 -7.63 13.60
N GLU A 169 20.93 -8.77 13.14
CA GLU A 169 21.74 -9.86 12.63
C GLU A 169 21.94 -9.69 11.13
N LEU A 170 23.14 -9.28 10.71
CA LEU A 170 23.50 -9.16 9.30
C LEU A 170 23.15 -10.43 8.50
N LYS A 171 23.38 -11.62 9.07
CA LYS A 171 23.06 -12.89 8.44
C LYS A 171 21.59 -12.98 8.01
N LYS A 172 20.66 -12.54 8.85
CA LYS A 172 19.21 -12.55 8.54
C LYS A 172 18.84 -11.54 7.45
N ILE A 173 19.63 -10.50 7.26
CA ILE A 173 19.40 -9.50 6.20
C ILE A 173 19.75 -10.09 4.84
N TYR A 174 20.97 -10.58 4.64
CA TYR A 174 21.39 -11.08 3.33
C TYR A 174 20.84 -12.47 2.96
N THR A 175 20.20 -13.19 3.92
CA THR A 175 19.43 -14.40 3.63
C THR A 175 17.95 -14.19 3.40
N ASN A 176 17.43 -12.97 3.58
CA ASN A 176 16.04 -12.66 3.35
C ASN A 176 15.76 -12.53 1.84
N ILE A 177 14.96 -13.46 1.28
CA ILE A 177 14.65 -13.52 -0.15
C ILE A 177 14.06 -12.20 -0.69
N ASN A 178 13.32 -11.45 0.11
CA ASN A 178 12.74 -10.17 -0.31
C ASN A 178 13.77 -9.04 -0.35
N LEU A 179 14.76 -9.06 0.55
CA LEU A 179 15.90 -8.14 0.48
C LEU A 179 16.83 -8.48 -0.68
N ILE A 180 17.02 -9.77 -0.97
CA ILE A 180 17.72 -10.23 -2.17
C ILE A 180 16.97 -9.75 -3.43
N ALA A 181 15.65 -9.90 -3.47
CA ALA A 181 14.81 -9.42 -4.58
C ALA A 181 14.91 -7.90 -4.77
N ILE A 182 14.94 -7.11 -3.68
CA ILE A 182 15.18 -5.66 -3.74
C ILE A 182 16.56 -5.36 -4.33
N PHE A 183 17.60 -6.06 -3.87
CA PHE A 183 18.96 -5.88 -4.39
C PHE A 183 19.04 -6.21 -5.90
N ILE A 184 18.46 -7.36 -6.31
CA ILE A 184 18.38 -7.74 -7.73
C ILE A 184 17.60 -6.68 -8.51
N GLY A 185 16.46 -6.22 -8.02
CA GLY A 185 15.66 -5.18 -8.65
C GLY A 185 16.43 -3.88 -8.86
N ILE A 186 17.12 -3.40 -7.83
CA ILE A 186 17.97 -2.19 -7.90
C ILE A 186 19.10 -2.40 -8.93
N LEU A 187 19.74 -3.56 -8.93
CA LEU A 187 20.81 -3.88 -9.89
C LEU A 187 20.27 -3.83 -11.32
N LEU A 188 19.16 -4.48 -11.61
CA LEU A 188 18.53 -4.47 -12.94
C LEU A 188 18.14 -3.04 -13.36
N PHE A 189 17.61 -2.25 -12.44
CA PHE A 189 17.26 -0.85 -12.69
C PHE A 189 18.47 0.00 -13.05
N ILE A 190 19.58 -0.10 -12.28
CA ILE A 190 20.79 0.71 -12.50
C ILE A 190 21.52 0.27 -13.79
N THR A 191 21.65 -1.04 -14.01
CA THR A 191 22.39 -1.60 -15.14
C THR A 191 21.59 -1.58 -16.44
N LYS A 192 20.28 -1.32 -16.38
CA LYS A 192 19.35 -1.37 -17.53
C LYS A 192 19.38 -2.70 -18.29
N ILE A 193 19.72 -3.77 -17.59
CA ILE A 193 19.74 -5.12 -18.18
C ILE A 193 18.29 -5.54 -18.44
N HIS A 194 17.99 -5.84 -19.71
CA HIS A 194 16.72 -6.40 -20.11
C HIS A 194 16.70 -7.90 -19.80
N ILE A 195 15.77 -8.30 -18.95
CA ILE A 195 15.56 -9.73 -18.71
C ILE A 195 14.73 -10.35 -19.84
N PRO A 196 14.92 -11.66 -20.14
CA PRO A 196 14.14 -12.34 -21.16
C PRO A 196 12.63 -12.16 -20.95
N SER A 197 11.88 -11.96 -22.03
CA SER A 197 10.43 -11.70 -22.00
C SER A 197 9.64 -12.80 -21.27
N VAL A 198 10.06 -14.04 -21.38
CA VAL A 198 9.47 -15.18 -20.66
C VAL A 198 9.60 -14.99 -19.15
N LEU A 199 10.79 -14.59 -18.66
CA LEU A 199 11.02 -14.37 -17.23
C LEU A 199 10.22 -13.16 -16.74
N GLN A 200 10.21 -12.05 -17.49
CA GLN A 200 9.41 -10.87 -17.17
C GLN A 200 7.91 -11.21 -17.12
N GLY A 201 7.40 -11.96 -18.10
CA GLY A 201 6.02 -12.44 -18.11
C GLY A 201 5.70 -13.33 -16.91
N THR A 202 6.64 -14.20 -16.51
CA THR A 202 6.48 -15.03 -15.32
C THR A 202 6.41 -14.20 -14.04
N LEU A 203 7.34 -13.26 -13.85
CA LEU A 203 7.33 -12.35 -12.68
C LEU A 203 6.04 -11.55 -12.61
N LYS A 204 5.56 -11.02 -13.74
CA LYS A 204 4.30 -10.27 -13.83
C LYS A 204 3.10 -11.15 -13.50
N SER A 205 3.02 -12.36 -14.03
CA SER A 205 1.91 -13.29 -13.81
C SER A 205 1.85 -13.75 -12.35
N VAL A 206 2.98 -14.17 -11.77
CA VAL A 206 3.05 -14.60 -10.37
C VAL A 206 2.79 -13.39 -9.45
N GLY A 207 3.44 -12.27 -9.69
CA GLY A 207 3.26 -11.05 -8.90
C GLY A 207 1.81 -10.54 -8.94
N GLY A 208 1.12 -10.66 -10.07
CA GLY A 208 -0.28 -10.28 -10.24
C GLY A 208 -1.25 -11.04 -9.34
N THR A 209 -0.85 -12.19 -8.79
CA THR A 209 -1.67 -12.97 -7.85
C THR A 209 -1.66 -12.43 -6.42
N VAL A 210 -0.79 -11.48 -6.09
CA VAL A 210 -0.65 -10.97 -4.71
C VAL A 210 -1.95 -10.42 -4.14
N ALA A 211 -2.68 -9.61 -4.90
CA ALA A 211 -3.92 -9.00 -4.43
C ALA A 211 -5.04 -10.04 -4.20
N PRO A 212 -5.39 -10.92 -5.15
CA PRO A 212 -6.38 -11.97 -4.94
C PRO A 212 -6.04 -12.89 -3.76
N ILE A 213 -4.81 -13.40 -3.72
CA ILE A 213 -4.38 -14.32 -2.66
C ILE A 213 -4.41 -13.64 -1.29
N SER A 214 -3.93 -12.39 -1.18
CA SER A 214 -3.96 -11.64 0.07
C SER A 214 -5.38 -11.44 0.62
N MET A 215 -6.36 -11.17 -0.25
CA MET A 215 -7.75 -10.98 0.16
C MET A 215 -8.38 -12.31 0.58
N ILE A 216 -8.13 -13.40 -0.14
CA ILE A 216 -8.58 -14.75 0.23
C ILE A 216 -8.00 -15.16 1.59
N ILE A 217 -6.69 -14.96 1.82
CA ILE A 217 -6.03 -15.21 3.11
C ILE A 217 -6.74 -14.44 4.23
N THR A 218 -7.00 -13.15 4.03
CA THR A 218 -7.70 -12.31 5.01
C THR A 218 -9.07 -12.89 5.34
N GLY A 219 -9.82 -13.33 4.34
CA GLY A 219 -11.12 -14.01 4.53
C GLY A 219 -11.01 -15.30 5.33
N MET A 220 -10.02 -16.15 5.01
CA MET A 220 -9.77 -17.40 5.75
C MET A 220 -9.44 -17.16 7.22
N ILE A 221 -8.57 -16.19 7.52
CA ILE A 221 -8.21 -15.79 8.89
C ILE A 221 -9.45 -15.31 9.65
N MET A 222 -10.25 -14.44 9.04
CA MET A 222 -11.44 -13.88 9.65
C MET A 222 -12.56 -14.92 9.88
N ALA A 223 -12.59 -16.00 9.12
CA ALA A 223 -13.53 -17.09 9.35
C ALA A 223 -13.24 -17.87 10.65
N GLY A 224 -11.99 -17.87 11.12
CA GLY A 224 -11.57 -18.44 12.42
C GLY A 224 -11.75 -17.48 13.60
N ALA A 225 -12.14 -16.21 13.36
CA ALA A 225 -12.24 -15.19 14.39
C ALA A 225 -13.66 -15.06 14.97
N GLU A 226 -13.76 -14.66 16.25
CA GLU A 226 -14.99 -14.17 16.85
C GLU A 226 -15.28 -12.74 16.39
N LEU A 227 -15.91 -12.58 15.23
CA LEU A 227 -16.08 -11.28 14.56
C LEU A 227 -16.64 -10.19 15.49
N LYS A 228 -17.66 -10.52 16.27
CA LYS A 228 -18.29 -9.57 17.19
C LYS A 228 -17.27 -9.02 18.20
N LYS A 229 -16.46 -9.90 18.78
CA LYS A 229 -15.42 -9.52 19.76
C LYS A 229 -14.31 -8.70 19.13
N VAL A 230 -13.87 -9.08 17.92
CA VAL A 230 -12.81 -8.39 17.20
C VAL A 230 -13.26 -6.99 16.81
N PHE A 231 -14.43 -6.84 16.19
CA PHE A 231 -14.93 -5.53 15.73
C PHE A 231 -15.48 -4.65 16.84
N SER A 232 -15.76 -5.19 18.04
CA SER A 232 -16.10 -4.36 19.22
C SER A 232 -14.88 -3.67 19.85
N ASN A 233 -13.66 -4.02 19.42
CA ASN A 233 -12.45 -3.38 19.94
C ASN A 233 -12.30 -1.95 19.42
N GLY A 234 -12.52 -0.96 20.29
CA GLY A 234 -12.43 0.47 19.95
C GLY A 234 -11.08 0.92 19.39
N ARG A 235 -10.00 0.16 19.65
CA ARG A 235 -8.66 0.48 19.11
C ARG A 235 -8.58 0.30 17.58
N ILE A 236 -9.41 -0.55 16.97
CA ILE A 236 -9.50 -0.67 15.51
C ILE A 236 -9.92 0.66 14.89
N TYR A 237 -10.91 1.31 15.47
CA TYR A 237 -11.42 2.60 14.99
C TYR A 237 -10.40 3.73 15.19
N LEU A 238 -9.61 3.64 16.27
CA LEU A 238 -8.52 4.58 16.51
C LEU A 238 -7.41 4.43 15.44
N VAL A 239 -7.01 3.20 15.12
CA VAL A 239 -6.05 2.91 14.05
C VAL A 239 -6.61 3.37 12.69
N LEU A 240 -7.90 3.10 12.41
CA LEU A 240 -8.59 3.56 11.22
C LEU A 240 -8.53 5.09 11.08
N PHE A 241 -8.86 5.82 12.14
CA PHE A 241 -8.81 7.29 12.15
C PHE A 241 -7.41 7.80 11.80
N PHE A 242 -6.38 7.29 12.48
CA PHE A 242 -5.00 7.72 12.22
C PHE A 242 -4.52 7.33 10.82
N ARG A 243 -4.88 6.13 10.34
CA ARG A 243 -4.44 5.63 9.04
C ARG A 243 -5.15 6.31 7.87
N MET A 244 -6.49 6.48 7.96
CA MET A 244 -7.31 6.87 6.81
C MET A 244 -7.61 8.37 6.76
N ILE A 245 -7.47 9.07 7.89
CA ILE A 245 -7.83 10.50 7.99
C ILE A 245 -6.63 11.33 8.44
N PHE A 246 -6.12 11.09 9.64
CA PHE A 246 -5.18 12.01 10.29
C PHE A 246 -3.81 12.04 9.60
N PHE A 247 -3.21 10.86 9.36
CA PHE A 247 -1.90 10.80 8.70
C PHE A 247 -1.95 11.29 7.23
N PRO A 248 -2.92 10.88 6.39
CA PRO A 248 -3.12 11.47 5.07
C PRO A 248 -3.27 12.99 5.10
N PHE A 249 -4.00 13.53 6.07
CA PHE A 249 -4.16 14.98 6.20
C PHE A 249 -2.85 15.68 6.56
N ILE A 250 -2.02 15.10 7.43
CA ILE A 250 -0.66 15.61 7.70
C ILE A 250 0.17 15.66 6.41
N VAL A 251 0.16 14.59 5.62
CA VAL A 251 0.92 14.54 4.36
C VAL A 251 0.40 15.58 3.37
N PHE A 252 -0.92 15.75 3.27
CA PHE A 252 -1.53 16.81 2.47
C PHE A 252 -1.02 18.20 2.90
N LEU A 253 -1.04 18.50 4.21
CA LEU A 253 -0.55 19.79 4.72
C LEU A 253 0.93 20.01 4.43
N ILE A 254 1.76 18.98 4.58
CA ILE A 254 3.17 19.06 4.23
C ILE A 254 3.34 19.42 2.75
N MET A 255 2.66 18.73 1.83
CA MET A 255 2.72 19.01 0.40
C MET A 255 2.21 20.42 0.06
N TYR A 256 1.14 20.84 0.71
CA TYR A 256 0.53 22.17 0.49
C TYR A 256 1.46 23.30 0.94
N PHE A 257 1.97 23.26 2.18
CA PHE A 257 2.78 24.34 2.75
C PHE A 257 4.21 24.38 2.23
N THR A 258 4.79 23.24 1.86
CA THR A 258 6.15 23.21 1.31
C THR A 258 6.21 23.66 -0.14
N GLY A 259 5.10 23.60 -0.87
CA GLY A 259 5.05 23.88 -2.30
C GLY A 259 5.89 22.91 -3.15
N ILE A 260 6.26 21.74 -2.60
CA ILE A 260 7.12 20.76 -3.26
C ILE A 260 6.56 20.26 -4.60
N THR A 261 5.27 20.38 -4.77
CA THR A 261 4.55 20.05 -6.01
C THR A 261 4.86 20.98 -7.18
N LYS A 262 5.48 22.13 -6.92
CA LYS A 262 5.83 23.17 -7.90
C LYS A 262 7.31 23.16 -8.31
N VAL A 263 8.11 22.23 -7.76
CA VAL A 263 9.57 22.17 -7.96
C VAL A 263 9.94 21.74 -9.38
N ILE A 264 9.11 20.93 -10.01
CA ILE A 264 9.31 20.49 -11.40
C ILE A 264 7.98 20.56 -12.18
N ASP A 265 8.09 20.59 -13.52
CA ASP A 265 6.93 20.47 -14.38
C ASP A 265 6.17 19.16 -14.11
N ASN A 266 4.84 19.22 -14.13
CA ASN A 266 3.96 18.12 -13.74
C ASN A 266 4.15 17.57 -12.30
N GLY A 267 4.90 18.26 -11.44
CA GLY A 267 5.17 17.82 -10.07
C GLY A 267 3.89 17.58 -9.26
N ALA A 268 2.85 18.39 -9.46
CA ALA A 268 1.55 18.18 -8.80
C ALA A 268 0.90 16.85 -9.20
N MET A 269 0.96 16.44 -10.47
CA MET A 269 0.42 15.16 -10.93
C MET A 269 1.27 13.97 -10.46
N ILE A 270 2.59 14.11 -10.50
CA ILE A 270 3.52 13.08 -9.99
C ILE A 270 3.26 12.84 -8.51
N LEU A 271 3.12 13.89 -7.72
CA LEU A 271 2.88 13.78 -6.29
C LEU A 271 1.43 13.42 -5.94
N LEU A 272 0.47 13.65 -6.84
CA LEU A 272 -0.88 13.05 -6.72
C LEU A 272 -0.79 11.53 -6.67
N VAL A 273 0.01 10.90 -7.54
CA VAL A 273 0.24 9.45 -7.53
C VAL A 273 0.82 8.99 -6.18
N THR A 274 1.84 9.70 -5.67
CA THR A 274 2.44 9.43 -4.36
C THR A 274 1.45 9.62 -3.22
N PHE A 275 0.57 10.63 -3.33
CA PHE A 275 -0.48 10.88 -2.35
C PHE A 275 -1.56 9.79 -2.39
N ILE A 276 -2.00 9.36 -3.59
CA ILE A 276 -2.92 8.22 -3.75
C ILE A 276 -2.32 6.97 -3.07
N ALA A 277 -1.02 6.71 -3.24
CA ALA A 277 -0.35 5.60 -2.57
C ALA A 277 -0.40 5.74 -1.03
N THR A 278 -0.25 6.95 -0.52
CA THR A 278 -0.28 7.24 0.93
C THR A 278 -1.66 7.01 1.54
N ILE A 279 -2.73 7.40 0.84
CA ILE A 279 -4.12 7.36 1.36
C ILE A 279 -4.81 5.99 1.20
N THR A 280 -4.15 4.98 0.62
CA THR A 280 -4.72 3.61 0.54
C THR A 280 -4.84 2.99 1.93
N PRO A 281 -5.72 2.00 2.13
CA PRO A 281 -5.91 1.33 3.42
C PRO A 281 -4.62 0.65 3.93
N THR A 282 -4.70 0.01 5.07
CA THR A 282 -3.59 -0.78 5.64
C THR A 282 -3.14 -1.89 4.69
N ALA A 283 -1.83 -2.12 4.59
CA ALA A 283 -1.26 -3.17 3.76
C ALA A 283 -1.75 -4.56 4.19
N SER A 284 -2.26 -5.35 3.23
CA SER A 284 -2.68 -6.74 3.48
C SER A 284 -1.53 -7.66 3.94
N SER A 285 -0.30 -7.35 3.53
CA SER A 285 0.90 -8.06 3.97
C SER A 285 1.14 -7.99 5.49
N ILE A 286 0.58 -7.00 6.19
CA ILE A 286 0.67 -6.95 7.67
C ILE A 286 -0.11 -8.10 8.30
N THR A 287 -1.30 -8.42 7.77
CA THR A 287 -2.09 -9.58 8.24
C THR A 287 -1.31 -10.88 8.04
N GLN A 288 -0.68 -11.04 6.88
CA GLN A 288 0.14 -12.21 6.57
C GLN A 288 1.40 -12.29 7.44
N MET A 289 2.11 -11.17 7.62
CA MET A 289 3.27 -11.09 8.53
C MET A 289 2.87 -11.36 9.98
N ALA A 290 1.74 -10.80 10.43
CA ALA A 290 1.23 -11.06 11.77
C ALA A 290 1.00 -12.56 11.98
N GLN A 291 0.42 -13.26 11.00
CA GLN A 291 0.21 -14.70 11.06
C GLN A 291 1.52 -15.49 11.06
N VAL A 292 2.43 -15.17 10.13
CA VAL A 292 3.70 -15.91 9.98
C VAL A 292 4.62 -15.71 11.19
N TYR A 293 4.64 -14.51 11.76
CA TYR A 293 5.51 -14.17 12.90
C TYR A 293 4.83 -14.31 14.27
N GLY A 294 3.62 -14.90 14.33
CA GLY A 294 2.95 -15.22 15.59
C GLY A 294 2.37 -14.02 16.33
N ASN A 295 2.00 -12.96 15.61
CA ASN A 295 1.20 -11.86 16.16
C ASN A 295 -0.30 -12.12 15.99
N ASN A 296 -1.15 -11.20 16.45
CA ASN A 296 -2.60 -11.32 16.33
C ASN A 296 -3.07 -11.04 14.90
N GLU A 297 -3.10 -12.08 14.05
CA GLU A 297 -3.52 -12.01 12.65
C GLU A 297 -5.00 -11.65 12.49
N GLN A 298 -5.86 -12.08 13.42
CA GLN A 298 -7.29 -11.75 13.40
C GLN A 298 -7.50 -10.25 13.62
N TYR A 299 -6.75 -9.67 14.54
CA TYR A 299 -6.77 -8.23 14.79
C TYR A 299 -6.22 -7.43 13.61
N ALA A 300 -5.11 -7.88 13.02
CA ALA A 300 -4.55 -7.28 11.81
C ALA A 300 -5.51 -7.37 10.62
N GLY A 301 -6.17 -8.53 10.43
CA GLY A 301 -7.18 -8.73 9.40
C GLY A 301 -8.40 -7.82 9.58
N ALA A 302 -8.86 -7.63 10.81
CA ALA A 302 -9.96 -6.72 11.11
C ALA A 302 -9.61 -5.27 10.79
N ILE A 303 -8.41 -4.81 11.14
CA ILE A 303 -7.92 -3.47 10.78
C ILE A 303 -7.86 -3.33 9.25
N ASN A 304 -7.35 -4.34 8.54
CA ASN A 304 -7.28 -4.33 7.08
C ASN A 304 -8.68 -4.19 6.46
N ILE A 305 -9.66 -5.00 6.89
CA ILE A 305 -11.05 -4.93 6.40
C ILE A 305 -11.67 -3.56 6.69
N MET A 306 -11.56 -3.07 7.93
CA MET A 306 -12.18 -1.80 8.33
C MET A 306 -11.57 -0.60 7.58
N THR A 307 -10.24 -0.58 7.41
CA THR A 307 -9.59 0.47 6.62
C THR A 307 -9.94 0.38 5.14
N THR A 308 -10.12 -0.83 4.60
CA THR A 308 -10.55 -1.05 3.21
C THR A 308 -11.99 -0.56 2.99
N ILE A 309 -12.91 -0.81 3.93
CA ILE A 309 -14.27 -0.26 3.86
C ILE A 309 -14.23 1.28 3.93
N ALA A 310 -13.49 1.82 4.89
CA ALA A 310 -13.39 3.27 5.07
C ALA A 310 -12.78 3.97 3.84
N SER A 311 -11.92 3.27 3.08
CA SER A 311 -11.27 3.84 1.89
C SER A 311 -12.25 4.21 0.77
N ILE A 312 -13.45 3.58 0.72
CA ILE A 312 -14.53 3.94 -0.22
C ILE A 312 -14.87 5.44 -0.12
N VAL A 313 -14.87 5.96 1.10
CA VAL A 313 -15.25 7.36 1.38
C VAL A 313 -14.03 8.25 1.54
N THR A 314 -13.01 7.79 2.28
CA THR A 314 -11.87 8.63 2.65
C THR A 314 -10.95 8.93 1.48
N MET A 315 -10.68 7.96 0.58
CA MET A 315 -9.80 8.19 -0.56
C MET A 315 -10.35 9.24 -1.54
N PRO A 316 -11.62 9.16 -2.00
CA PRO A 316 -12.20 10.21 -2.86
C PRO A 316 -12.15 11.60 -2.21
N ILE A 317 -12.46 11.71 -0.93
CA ILE A 317 -12.41 13.00 -0.20
C ILE A 317 -10.99 13.56 -0.19
N MET A 318 -9.99 12.72 0.10
CA MET A 318 -8.59 13.15 0.15
C MET A 318 -8.06 13.53 -1.25
N VAL A 319 -8.44 12.79 -2.30
CA VAL A 319 -8.11 13.15 -3.69
C VAL A 319 -8.77 14.48 -4.07
N ALA A 320 -10.06 14.67 -3.72
CA ALA A 320 -10.76 15.93 -3.96
C ALA A 320 -10.05 17.10 -3.26
N LEU A 321 -9.64 16.91 -2.01
CA LEU A 321 -8.89 17.91 -1.25
C LEU A 321 -7.57 18.27 -1.97
N TYR A 322 -6.80 17.25 -2.39
CA TYR A 322 -5.55 17.45 -3.12
C TYR A 322 -5.77 18.20 -4.43
N CYS A 323 -6.73 17.75 -5.24
CA CYS A 323 -7.02 18.39 -6.52
C CYS A 323 -7.52 19.84 -6.36
N SER A 324 -8.29 20.14 -5.32
CA SER A 324 -8.83 21.48 -5.10
C SER A 324 -7.80 22.51 -4.63
N PHE A 325 -6.77 22.08 -3.91
CA PHE A 325 -5.83 23.01 -3.25
C PHE A 325 -4.40 22.94 -3.80
N ILE A 326 -4.00 21.83 -4.40
CA ILE A 326 -2.62 21.59 -4.83
C ILE A 326 -2.50 21.48 -6.36
N ALA A 327 -3.36 20.70 -7.01
CA ALA A 327 -3.26 20.45 -8.45
C ALA A 327 -3.93 21.53 -9.31
N VAL A 328 -4.39 22.59 -8.71
CA VAL A 328 -5.08 23.72 -9.34
C VAL A 328 -4.08 24.77 -9.83
#